data_3b6eb83e8be478c78f3f670356af59b5
#
_entry.id   3b6eb83e8be478c78f3f670356af59b5
#
_cell.length_a   1.000
_cell.length_b   1.000
_cell.length_c   1.000
_cell.angle_alpha   90.00
_cell.angle_beta   90.00
_cell.angle_gamma   90.00
#
_symmetry.space_group_name_H-M   'P 1'
#
loop_
_entity.id
_entity.type
_entity.pdbx_description
1 polymer ?
#
loop_
_entity_poly.entity_id
_entity_poly.type
_entity_poly.pdbx_seq_one_letter_code
_entity_poly.pdbx_strand_id
1 'polypeptide(L)'
;MVLPDFTELDKDEISRNSFFPRETLKPVPDGAELHLVDVEDEVSLSCRFFPVDKSSPTILFFYGNGETSADYDEIAPIYNRIGVNFFISDYRGYGNSGGSPNYTTMLSDSTKVLRGLTQL
;
A
#
# COMPACT_ATOMS: atom_id res chain seq x y z
N MET A 1 -3.79 16.09 -10.37
CA MET A 1 -4.39 15.00 -11.16
C MET A 1 -5.87 14.89 -10.85
N VAL A 2 -6.69 14.80 -11.87
CA VAL A 2 -8.13 14.58 -11.69
C VAL A 2 -8.39 13.10 -11.80
N LEU A 3 -8.96 12.52 -10.73
CA LEU A 3 -9.31 11.10 -10.72
C LEU A 3 -10.72 10.91 -11.32
N PRO A 4 -10.95 9.79 -12.01
CA PRO A 4 -12.30 9.45 -12.45
C PRO A 4 -13.26 9.33 -11.26
N ASP A 5 -14.54 9.55 -11.53
CA ASP A 5 -15.59 9.38 -10.54
C ASP A 5 -16.11 7.94 -10.58
N PHE A 6 -15.84 7.19 -9.50
CA PHE A 6 -16.26 5.80 -9.36
C PHE A 6 -17.28 5.61 -8.23
N THR A 7 -18.00 6.68 -7.84
CA THR A 7 -18.93 6.62 -6.72
C THR A 7 -20.03 5.56 -6.89
N GLU A 8 -20.41 5.25 -8.13
CA GLU A 8 -21.37 4.17 -8.37
C GLU A 8 -20.83 2.79 -8.01
N LEU A 9 -19.50 2.64 -7.98
CA LEU A 9 -18.84 1.39 -7.57
C LEU A 9 -18.66 1.28 -6.06
N ASP A 10 -18.97 2.34 -5.31
CA ASP A 10 -18.77 2.38 -3.85
C ASP A 10 -19.95 1.84 -3.06
N LYS A 11 -20.89 1.18 -3.72
CA LYS A 11 -21.98 0.49 -3.03
C LYS A 11 -21.42 -0.68 -2.21
N ASP A 12 -21.96 -0.87 -1.00
CA ASP A 12 -21.50 -1.92 -0.10
C ASP A 12 -21.48 -3.31 -0.75
N GLU A 13 -22.50 -3.61 -1.55
CA GLU A 13 -22.59 -4.87 -2.26
C GLU A 13 -21.42 -5.08 -3.23
N ILE A 14 -21.05 -4.02 -3.95
CA ILE A 14 -19.92 -4.08 -4.88
C ILE A 14 -18.62 -4.23 -4.11
N SER A 15 -18.41 -3.43 -3.07
CA SER A 15 -17.20 -3.49 -2.26
C SER A 15 -16.99 -4.85 -1.62
N ARG A 16 -18.05 -5.45 -1.06
CA ARG A 16 -17.96 -6.78 -0.44
C ARG A 16 -17.62 -7.89 -1.42
N ASN A 17 -17.97 -7.73 -2.70
CA ASN A 17 -17.71 -8.72 -3.74
C ASN A 17 -16.46 -8.42 -4.56
N SER A 18 -15.85 -7.23 -4.37
CA SER A 18 -14.66 -6.81 -5.12
C SER A 18 -13.39 -6.84 -4.29
N PHE A 19 -13.49 -6.65 -2.98
CA PHE A 19 -12.32 -6.58 -2.09
C PHE A 19 -12.33 -7.74 -1.11
N PHE A 20 -11.18 -8.38 -0.95
CA PHE A 20 -10.99 -9.52 -0.06
C PHE A 20 -9.84 -9.22 0.91
N PRO A 21 -10.09 -8.36 1.93
CA PRO A 21 -9.05 -7.95 2.86
C PRO A 21 -8.47 -9.13 3.63
N ARG A 22 -7.15 -9.10 3.82
CA ARG A 22 -6.44 -10.04 4.69
C ARG A 22 -5.62 -9.24 5.67
N GLU A 23 -5.69 -9.62 6.94
CA GLU A 23 -4.86 -9.05 7.98
C GLU A 23 -3.46 -9.66 7.93
N THR A 24 -2.45 -8.89 8.30
CA THR A 24 -1.09 -9.38 8.42
C THR A 24 -0.65 -9.38 9.88
N LEU A 25 -0.10 -10.52 10.32
CA LEU A 25 0.48 -10.67 11.65
C LEU A 25 2.01 -10.70 11.61
N LYS A 26 2.60 -10.70 10.43
CA LYS A 26 4.05 -10.73 10.28
C LYS A 26 4.66 -9.36 10.60
N PRO A 27 5.69 -9.30 11.45
CA PRO A 27 6.44 -8.06 11.65
C PRO A 27 7.19 -7.69 10.37
N VAL A 28 7.57 -6.42 10.26
CA VAL A 28 8.41 -5.94 9.16
C VAL A 28 9.77 -6.64 9.25
N PRO A 29 10.30 -7.21 8.16
CA PRO A 29 11.59 -7.90 8.19
C PRO A 29 12.75 -6.96 8.52
N ASP A 30 13.86 -7.53 8.99
CA ASP A 30 15.08 -6.77 9.23
C ASP A 30 15.54 -6.08 7.93
N GLY A 31 15.96 -4.82 8.06
CA GLY A 31 16.38 -4.02 6.92
C GLY A 31 15.24 -3.31 6.20
N ALA A 32 13.99 -3.65 6.49
CA ALA A 32 12.83 -2.93 5.99
C ALA A 32 12.29 -1.97 7.05
N GLU A 33 11.49 -1.01 6.61
CA GLU A 33 10.90 0.01 7.47
C GLU A 33 9.39 -0.01 7.34
N LEU A 34 8.71 0.18 8.47
CA LEU A 34 7.28 0.41 8.48
C LEU A 34 7.00 1.90 8.36
N HIS A 35 6.20 2.28 7.40
CA HIS A 35 5.73 3.65 7.25
C HIS A 35 4.21 3.69 7.30
N LEU A 36 3.66 4.66 8.01
CA LEU A 36 2.22 4.89 8.06
C LEU A 36 1.91 6.15 7.27
N VAL A 37 0.98 6.06 6.36
CA VAL A 37 0.51 7.19 5.56
C VAL A 37 -0.91 7.52 5.98
N ASP A 38 -1.10 8.70 6.56
CA ASP A 38 -2.42 9.17 6.96
C ASP A 38 -3.22 9.55 5.71
N VAL A 39 -4.40 8.97 5.55
CA VAL A 39 -5.27 9.22 4.40
C VAL A 39 -6.53 9.98 4.76
N GLU A 40 -6.96 9.86 6.01
CA GLU A 40 -8.01 10.70 6.61
C GLU A 40 -7.91 10.57 8.13
N ASP A 41 -8.73 11.33 8.86
CA ASP A 41 -8.73 11.28 10.32
C ASP A 41 -8.91 9.84 10.81
N GLU A 42 -8.00 9.40 11.68
CA GLU A 42 -8.02 8.06 12.28
C GLU A 42 -7.87 6.90 11.30
N VAL A 43 -7.53 7.17 10.03
CA VAL A 43 -7.25 6.12 9.03
C VAL A 43 -5.85 6.30 8.47
N SER A 44 -5.00 5.31 8.70
CA SER A 44 -3.64 5.26 8.16
C SER A 44 -3.44 3.98 7.37
N LEU A 45 -2.69 4.08 6.27
CA LEU A 45 -2.25 2.93 5.50
C LEU A 45 -0.90 2.47 6.00
N SER A 46 -0.77 1.17 6.16
CA SER A 46 0.48 0.52 6.54
C SER A 46 1.30 0.23 5.28
N CYS A 47 2.55 0.67 5.27
CA CYS A 47 3.45 0.52 4.13
C CYS A 47 4.74 -0.13 4.58
N ARG A 48 5.33 -0.98 3.72
CA ARG A 48 6.65 -1.56 3.95
C ARG A 48 7.63 -0.99 2.94
N PHE A 49 8.72 -0.44 3.44
CA PHE A 49 9.77 0.14 2.62
C PHE A 49 11.04 -0.68 2.74
N PHE A 50 11.55 -1.12 1.61
CA PHE A 50 12.79 -1.90 1.51
C PHE A 50 13.82 -1.03 0.80
N PRO A 51 14.57 -0.19 1.55
CA PRO A 51 15.54 0.72 0.95
C PRO A 51 16.86 0.04 0.63
N VAL A 52 17.52 0.54 -0.40
CA VAL A 52 18.92 0.19 -0.74
C VAL A 52 19.80 1.42 -0.59
N ASP A 53 19.43 2.51 -1.28
CA ASP A 53 20.19 3.76 -1.31
C ASP A 53 19.22 4.90 -1.66
N LYS A 54 19.43 6.05 -1.03
CA LYS A 54 18.59 7.24 -1.30
C LYS A 54 18.67 7.70 -2.76
N SER A 55 19.79 7.46 -3.43
CA SER A 55 19.98 7.85 -4.82
C SER A 55 19.43 6.82 -5.80
N SER A 56 19.03 5.65 -5.33
CA SER A 56 18.48 4.59 -6.17
C SER A 56 17.03 4.88 -6.54
N PRO A 57 16.60 4.42 -7.72
CA PRO A 57 15.17 4.53 -8.06
C PRO A 57 14.32 3.69 -7.11
N THR A 58 13.08 4.11 -6.94
CA THR A 58 12.12 3.41 -6.07
C THR A 58 10.93 2.95 -6.88
N ILE A 59 10.56 1.68 -6.71
CA ILE A 59 9.31 1.15 -7.22
C ILE A 59 8.25 1.33 -6.15
N LEU A 60 7.16 2.00 -6.49
CA LEU A 60 5.94 2.04 -5.70
C LEU A 60 5.02 0.93 -6.23
N PHE A 61 4.72 -0.04 -5.38
CA PHE A 61 4.01 -1.23 -5.79
C PHE A 61 2.65 -1.34 -5.10
N PHE A 62 1.63 -1.65 -5.87
CA PHE A 62 0.28 -1.97 -5.39
C PHE A 62 -0.06 -3.39 -5.83
N TYR A 63 -0.34 -4.25 -4.86
CA TYR A 63 -0.56 -5.69 -5.09
C TYR A 63 -1.97 -6.02 -5.59
N GLY A 64 -2.15 -7.26 -5.99
CA GLY A 64 -3.44 -7.79 -6.43
C GLY A 64 -4.38 -8.09 -5.27
N ASN A 65 -5.66 -8.26 -5.61
CA ASN A 65 -6.71 -8.53 -4.62
C ASN A 65 -6.43 -9.84 -3.86
N GLY A 66 -6.68 -9.81 -2.56
CA GLY A 66 -6.46 -10.96 -1.68
C GLY A 66 -5.04 -11.12 -1.18
N GLU A 67 -4.14 -10.18 -1.51
CA GLU A 67 -2.75 -10.18 -1.04
C GLU A 67 -2.55 -9.15 0.08
N THR A 68 -1.37 -9.15 0.68
CA THR A 68 -0.92 -8.11 1.61
C THR A 68 0.52 -7.74 1.32
N SER A 69 0.98 -6.61 1.87
CA SER A 69 2.37 -6.19 1.72
C SER A 69 3.35 -7.26 2.23
N ALA A 70 3.00 -7.99 3.28
CA ALA A 70 3.84 -9.03 3.85
C ALA A 70 4.11 -10.19 2.88
N ASP A 71 3.22 -10.44 1.92
CA ASP A 71 3.42 -11.47 0.91
C ASP A 71 4.62 -11.18 0.01
N TYR A 72 5.11 -9.94 0.01
CA TYR A 72 6.24 -9.49 -0.81
C TYR A 72 7.55 -9.37 -0.04
N ASP A 73 7.59 -9.81 1.22
CA ASP A 73 8.79 -9.73 2.05
C ASP A 73 9.98 -10.49 1.47
N GLU A 74 9.73 -11.55 0.69
CA GLU A 74 10.79 -12.33 0.04
C GLU A 74 11.06 -11.87 -1.40
N ILE A 75 10.13 -11.12 -1.98
CA ILE A 75 10.24 -10.59 -3.35
C ILE A 75 11.00 -9.27 -3.36
N ALA A 76 10.73 -8.39 -2.41
CA ALA A 76 11.36 -7.07 -2.34
C ALA A 76 12.91 -7.14 -2.34
N PRO A 77 13.56 -8.07 -1.62
CA PRO A 77 15.01 -8.18 -1.67
C PRO A 77 15.59 -8.47 -3.05
N ILE A 78 14.81 -9.06 -3.96
CA ILE A 78 15.23 -9.30 -5.33
C ILE A 78 15.45 -7.96 -6.05
N TYR A 79 14.54 -7.00 -5.84
CA TYR A 79 14.69 -5.64 -6.37
C TYR A 79 15.86 -4.91 -5.72
N ASN A 80 16.05 -5.11 -4.42
CA ASN A 80 17.19 -4.51 -3.73
C ASN A 80 18.53 -4.98 -4.34
N ARG A 81 18.64 -6.24 -4.74
CA ARG A 81 19.86 -6.77 -5.33
C ARG A 81 20.24 -6.13 -6.66
N ILE A 82 19.28 -5.58 -7.38
CA ILE A 82 19.54 -4.85 -8.62
C ILE A 82 19.58 -3.34 -8.43
N GLY A 83 19.68 -2.88 -7.18
CA GLY A 83 19.84 -1.46 -6.87
C GLY A 83 18.55 -0.65 -6.89
N VAL A 84 17.42 -1.29 -6.63
CA VAL A 84 16.10 -0.62 -6.63
C VAL A 84 15.49 -0.68 -5.24
N ASN A 85 15.05 0.46 -4.74
CA ASN A 85 14.24 0.52 -3.53
C ASN A 85 12.82 0.03 -3.84
N PHE A 86 12.19 -0.64 -2.87
CA PHE A 86 10.86 -1.19 -3.05
C PHE A 86 9.93 -0.66 -1.96
N PHE A 87 8.84 -0.02 -2.35
CA PHE A 87 7.85 0.53 -1.43
C PHE A 87 6.48 -0.06 -1.77
N ILE A 88 5.83 -0.69 -0.79
CA ILE A 88 4.57 -1.37 -0.99
C ILE A 88 3.57 -0.91 0.07
N SER A 89 2.36 -0.53 -0.35
CA SER A 89 1.30 -0.05 0.53
C SER A 89 0.18 -1.07 0.61
N ASP A 90 -0.32 -1.30 1.82
CA ASP A 90 -1.56 -2.02 2.00
C ASP A 90 -2.75 -1.09 1.75
N TYR A 91 -3.79 -1.61 1.12
CA TYR A 91 -5.06 -0.90 0.93
C TYR A 91 -5.80 -0.78 2.27
N ARG A 92 -6.78 0.11 2.35
CA ARG A 92 -7.65 0.18 3.54
C ARG A 92 -8.22 -1.19 3.87
N GLY A 93 -8.13 -1.59 5.13
CA GLY A 93 -8.61 -2.87 5.61
C GLY A 93 -7.70 -4.05 5.33
N TYR A 94 -6.66 -3.89 4.50
CA TYR A 94 -5.68 -4.93 4.22
C TYR A 94 -4.47 -4.78 5.15
N GLY A 95 -3.79 -5.88 5.41
CA GLY A 95 -2.58 -5.87 6.24
C GLY A 95 -2.87 -5.28 7.62
N ASN A 96 -2.19 -4.19 7.96
CA ASN A 96 -2.41 -3.43 9.19
C ASN A 96 -2.98 -2.04 8.91
N SER A 97 -3.47 -1.80 7.70
CA SER A 97 -4.13 -0.55 7.35
C SER A 97 -5.51 -0.45 8.01
N GLY A 98 -5.88 0.76 8.40
CA GLY A 98 -7.22 1.03 8.93
C GLY A 98 -8.27 1.14 7.83
N GLY A 99 -9.51 1.41 8.26
CA GLY A 99 -10.62 1.66 7.35
C GLY A 99 -11.16 0.44 6.65
N SER A 100 -11.99 0.68 5.64
CA SER A 100 -12.59 -0.35 4.80
C SER A 100 -12.39 0.02 3.33
N PRO A 101 -12.14 -0.97 2.45
CA PRO A 101 -11.82 -0.67 1.06
C PRO A 101 -13.05 -0.31 0.23
N ASN A 102 -12.89 0.67 -0.67
CA ASN A 102 -13.79 0.92 -1.78
C ASN A 102 -12.98 1.51 -2.95
N TYR A 103 -13.59 1.61 -4.13
CA TYR A 103 -12.85 2.06 -5.31
C TYR A 103 -12.42 3.51 -5.24
N THR A 104 -13.28 4.39 -4.75
CA THR A 104 -12.96 5.83 -4.68
C THR A 104 -11.77 6.08 -3.76
N THR A 105 -11.78 5.52 -2.54
CA THR A 105 -10.68 5.73 -1.61
C THR A 105 -9.41 5.01 -2.03
N MET A 106 -9.51 3.85 -2.68
CA MET A 106 -8.35 3.15 -3.22
C MET A 106 -7.58 4.05 -4.18
N LEU A 107 -8.28 4.74 -5.07
CA LEU A 107 -7.67 5.63 -6.06
C LEU A 107 -7.14 6.91 -5.43
N SER A 108 -7.91 7.56 -4.56
CA SER A 108 -7.46 8.79 -3.90
C SER A 108 -6.30 8.52 -2.94
N ASP A 109 -6.31 7.40 -2.24
CA ASP A 109 -5.24 7.02 -1.32
C ASP A 109 -3.92 6.78 -2.06
N SER A 110 -3.95 6.24 -3.28
CA SER A 110 -2.75 6.00 -4.06
C SER A 110 -1.94 7.28 -4.29
N THR A 111 -2.61 8.40 -4.48
CA THR A 111 -1.98 9.71 -4.62
C THR A 111 -1.31 10.15 -3.31
N LYS A 112 -1.97 9.89 -2.18
CA LYS A 112 -1.44 10.23 -0.86
C LYS A 112 -0.23 9.37 -0.51
N VAL A 113 -0.25 8.11 -0.87
CA VAL A 113 0.89 7.20 -0.70
C VAL A 113 2.08 7.69 -1.53
N LEU A 114 1.85 8.09 -2.78
CA LEU A 114 2.92 8.62 -3.63
C LEU A 114 3.54 9.88 -3.00
N ARG A 115 2.71 10.78 -2.47
CA ARG A 115 3.21 11.97 -1.76
C ARG A 115 4.04 11.59 -0.54
N GLY A 116 3.57 10.64 0.25
CA GLY A 116 4.30 10.16 1.42
C GLY A 116 5.67 9.60 1.05
N LEU A 117 5.72 8.82 -0.03
CA LEU A 117 6.96 8.27 -0.53
C LEU A 117 7.95 9.35 -0.97
N THR A 118 7.48 10.42 -1.64
CA THR A 118 8.35 11.50 -2.12
C THR A 118 8.93 12.34 -0.99
N GLN A 119 8.44 12.19 0.24
CA GLN A 119 8.93 12.91 1.41
C GLN A 119 9.94 12.10 2.24
N LEU A 120 10.27 10.91 1.80
CA LEU A 120 11.23 10.05 2.51
C LEU A 120 12.68 10.46 2.26
#